data_6ef23f67fd4aa6dabbfa3ede4f3097a9
#
_entry.id   6ef23f67fd4aa6dabbfa3ede4f3097a9
#
_cell.length_a   1.000
_cell.length_b   1.000
_cell.length_c   1.000
_cell.angle_alpha   90.00
_cell.angle_beta   90.00
_cell.angle_gamma   90.00
#
_symmetry.space_group_name_H-M   'P 1'
#
loop_
_entity.id
_entity.type
_entity.pdbx_description
1 polymer ?
#
loop_
_entity_poly.entity_id
_entity_poly.type
_entity_poly.pdbx_seq_one_letter_code
_entity_poly.pdbx_strand_id
1 'polypeptide(L)'
;MAYQTVNPANNQLIKEYPPHTDADIEAALQKADALYHSDWSKGEIGQRLPVLHKLADLIDNRVEELAKIASQEMGKLIEQSRGEVKLCAQIARYYADNAKQFLAPVPYKTEFGDAWVEHHPIGVIMVVEPWNFPYYQLMRVLAPNLAAGNPVLAKHASIVPHCAETFAHLVREAGAPEGAWTNLFISSDQVANIIADPRVQGAALTGSEKAGSAVAAQAAKHIKKSTLELGGNDVFVVLDDADLEKAVKIGVQARLTNAGQVCTAAKRFILHEKIADQFLSQFTEAFRKVKVGDQMDASTELGPLSSKDALDTLTRQVEEAVKNGATLHVGGKPLESKGNFFEPTILTNITRDNPAYFEEFFGPVAQMYVVKDDDEAVKLANDSHYGLGGAVFSQDIERAKRMASRIETGMVYINWLTDTAAELPFGGVKRSGFGRELSDLGIKEFVNQKLVVVRR
;
A
#
# COMPACT_ATOMS: atom_id res chain seq x y z
N MET A 1 -18.35 12.50 -7.05
CA MET A 1 -17.14 11.98 -7.75
C MET A 1 -17.63 10.85 -8.62
N ALA A 2 -17.33 10.88 -9.93
CA ALA A 2 -17.75 9.81 -10.83
C ALA A 2 -16.80 8.60 -10.69
N TYR A 3 -17.34 7.39 -10.71
CA TYR A 3 -16.58 6.17 -10.80
C TYR A 3 -16.41 5.83 -12.29
N GLN A 4 -15.17 5.87 -12.78
CA GLN A 4 -14.87 5.77 -14.20
C GLN A 4 -13.58 5.00 -14.46
N THR A 5 -13.59 4.14 -15.46
CA THR A 5 -12.37 3.58 -16.05
C THR A 5 -11.93 4.49 -17.19
N VAL A 6 -10.77 5.15 -17.00
CA VAL A 6 -10.12 6.01 -17.99
C VAL A 6 -8.72 5.47 -18.25
N ASN A 7 -8.35 5.21 -19.50
CA ASN A 7 -7.01 4.74 -19.82
C ASN A 7 -5.98 5.87 -19.69
N PRO A 8 -5.02 5.81 -18.75
CA PRO A 8 -4.06 6.89 -18.51
C PRO A 8 -3.10 7.14 -19.69
N ALA A 9 -2.88 6.16 -20.56
CA ALA A 9 -1.99 6.32 -21.73
C ALA A 9 -2.55 7.27 -22.80
N ASN A 10 -3.85 7.52 -22.80
CA ASN A 10 -4.49 8.36 -23.82
C ASN A 10 -5.66 9.20 -23.31
N ASN A 11 -5.98 9.10 -22.00
CA ASN A 11 -7.12 9.74 -21.35
C ASN A 11 -8.50 9.39 -21.96
N GLN A 12 -8.62 8.23 -22.61
CA GLN A 12 -9.89 7.76 -23.16
C GLN A 12 -10.76 7.16 -22.07
N LEU A 13 -12.00 7.66 -21.94
CA LEU A 13 -13.04 7.04 -21.13
C LEU A 13 -13.44 5.68 -21.72
N ILE A 14 -13.40 4.63 -20.90
CA ILE A 14 -13.76 3.26 -21.29
C ILE A 14 -15.16 2.92 -20.78
N LYS A 15 -15.42 3.16 -19.50
CA LYS A 15 -16.70 2.80 -18.83
C LYS A 15 -16.98 3.72 -17.64
N GLU A 16 -18.26 4.02 -17.43
CA GLU A 16 -18.77 4.68 -16.21
C GLU A 16 -19.53 3.68 -15.33
N TYR A 17 -19.50 3.92 -14.04
CA TYR A 17 -20.16 3.08 -13.06
C TYR A 17 -21.10 3.95 -12.21
N PRO A 18 -22.38 3.57 -12.10
CA PRO A 18 -23.33 4.33 -11.30
C PRO A 18 -22.97 4.26 -9.82
N PRO A 19 -23.10 5.37 -9.07
CA PRO A 19 -22.91 5.34 -7.64
C PRO A 19 -24.05 4.55 -6.97
N HIS A 20 -23.70 3.90 -5.85
CA HIS A 20 -24.69 3.24 -5.00
C HIS A 20 -25.50 4.28 -4.21
N THR A 21 -26.78 3.96 -4.04
CA THR A 21 -27.71 4.77 -3.25
C THR A 21 -27.60 4.46 -1.75
N ASP A 22 -28.21 5.31 -0.90
CA ASP A 22 -28.29 5.03 0.54
C ASP A 22 -29.08 3.74 0.84
N ALA A 23 -30.04 3.37 -0.02
CA ALA A 23 -30.77 2.10 0.08
C ALA A 23 -29.84 0.89 -0.21
N ASP A 24 -28.93 1.00 -1.18
CA ASP A 24 -27.94 -0.05 -1.45
C ASP A 24 -26.96 -0.20 -0.28
N ILE A 25 -26.57 0.91 0.34
CA ILE A 25 -25.70 0.91 1.53
C ILE A 25 -26.40 0.24 2.70
N GLU A 26 -27.66 0.57 2.95
CA GLU A 26 -28.43 -0.06 4.03
C GLU A 26 -28.58 -1.57 3.80
N ALA A 27 -28.89 -1.99 2.57
CA ALA A 27 -28.93 -3.41 2.22
C ALA A 27 -27.60 -4.14 2.44
N ALA A 28 -26.46 -3.46 2.11
CA ALA A 28 -25.12 -4.01 2.34
C ALA A 28 -24.81 -4.15 3.84
N LEU A 29 -25.14 -3.13 4.64
CA LEU A 29 -24.99 -3.16 6.10
C LEU A 29 -25.82 -4.27 6.74
N GLN A 30 -27.08 -4.45 6.33
CA GLN A 30 -27.95 -5.53 6.85
C GLN A 30 -27.37 -6.92 6.55
N LYS A 31 -26.88 -7.16 5.32
CA LYS A 31 -26.28 -8.43 4.93
C LYS A 31 -24.99 -8.72 5.71
N ALA A 32 -24.12 -7.72 5.86
CA ALA A 32 -22.86 -7.84 6.59
C ALA A 32 -23.11 -8.10 8.09
N ASP A 33 -24.05 -7.39 8.72
CA ASP A 33 -24.41 -7.55 10.13
C ASP A 33 -25.05 -8.91 10.38
N ALA A 34 -25.98 -9.33 9.54
CA ALA A 34 -26.59 -10.66 9.62
C ALA A 34 -25.55 -11.78 9.50
N LEU A 35 -24.58 -11.63 8.60
CA LEU A 35 -23.49 -12.59 8.45
C LEU A 35 -22.58 -12.61 9.69
N TYR A 36 -22.26 -11.44 10.27
CA TYR A 36 -21.48 -11.37 11.51
C TYR A 36 -22.14 -12.12 12.66
N HIS A 37 -23.46 -12.12 12.74
CA HIS A 37 -24.24 -12.82 13.78
C HIS A 37 -24.51 -14.29 13.48
N SER A 38 -24.03 -14.82 12.35
CA SER A 38 -24.19 -16.22 11.94
C SER A 38 -23.00 -17.12 12.34
N ASP A 39 -23.17 -18.43 12.16
CA ASP A 39 -22.11 -19.42 12.37
C ASP A 39 -20.92 -19.24 11.40
N TRP A 40 -21.11 -18.57 10.27
CA TRP A 40 -20.02 -18.22 9.37
C TRP A 40 -18.95 -17.39 10.08
N SER A 41 -19.32 -16.34 10.78
CA SER A 41 -18.40 -15.42 11.44
C SER A 41 -17.94 -15.95 12.81
N LYS A 42 -18.85 -16.53 13.59
CA LYS A 42 -18.60 -16.90 14.99
C LYS A 42 -18.26 -18.37 15.17
N GLY A 43 -18.51 -19.19 14.15
CA GLY A 43 -18.20 -20.62 14.18
C GLY A 43 -16.76 -20.95 13.81
N GLU A 44 -16.52 -22.21 13.54
CA GLU A 44 -15.20 -22.74 13.24
C GLU A 44 -14.54 -22.06 12.03
N ILE A 45 -13.29 -21.68 12.16
CA ILE A 45 -12.50 -21.05 11.10
C ILE A 45 -12.39 -21.90 9.83
N GLY A 46 -12.49 -23.22 9.98
CA GLY A 46 -12.44 -24.19 8.87
C GLY A 46 -13.46 -23.98 7.77
N GLN A 47 -14.53 -23.23 8.00
CA GLN A 47 -15.51 -22.86 6.98
C GLN A 47 -15.01 -21.75 6.04
N ARG A 48 -14.10 -20.90 6.50
CA ARG A 48 -13.61 -19.71 5.79
C ARG A 48 -12.35 -19.95 4.98
N LEU A 49 -11.43 -20.79 5.47
CA LEU A 49 -10.14 -21.03 4.84
C LEU A 49 -10.24 -21.63 3.41
N PRO A 50 -11.16 -22.59 3.12
CA PRO A 50 -11.33 -23.08 1.76
C PRO A 50 -11.74 -22.01 0.74
N VAL A 51 -12.43 -20.95 1.17
CA VAL A 51 -12.80 -19.82 0.31
C VAL A 51 -11.55 -19.08 -0.15
N LEU A 52 -10.58 -18.85 0.76
CA LEU A 52 -9.32 -18.20 0.43
C LEU A 52 -8.47 -19.03 -0.53
N HIS A 53 -8.40 -20.37 -0.34
CA HIS A 53 -7.72 -21.27 -1.28
C HIS A 53 -8.35 -21.18 -2.67
N LYS A 54 -9.67 -21.29 -2.75
CA LYS A 54 -10.39 -21.21 -4.03
C LYS A 54 -10.25 -19.84 -4.68
N LEU A 55 -10.24 -18.75 -3.89
CA LEU A 55 -9.99 -17.41 -4.38
C LEU A 55 -8.58 -17.29 -5.01
N ALA A 56 -7.58 -17.85 -4.34
CA ALA A 56 -6.22 -17.88 -4.87
C ALA A 56 -6.13 -18.63 -6.21
N ASP A 57 -6.79 -19.79 -6.32
CA ASP A 57 -6.82 -20.58 -7.55
C ASP A 57 -7.54 -19.84 -8.69
N LEU A 58 -8.66 -19.14 -8.39
CA LEU A 58 -9.37 -18.31 -9.37
C LEU A 58 -8.51 -17.16 -9.87
N ILE A 59 -7.74 -16.52 -8.97
CA ILE A 59 -6.83 -15.42 -9.34
C ILE A 59 -5.70 -15.95 -10.22
N ASP A 60 -5.05 -17.06 -9.86
CA ASP A 60 -3.96 -17.64 -10.67
C ASP A 60 -4.43 -18.06 -12.07
N ASN A 61 -5.66 -18.56 -12.18
CA ASN A 61 -6.24 -18.95 -13.47
C ASN A 61 -6.61 -17.75 -14.37
N ARG A 62 -6.67 -16.53 -13.81
CA ARG A 62 -7.09 -15.30 -14.51
C ARG A 62 -6.04 -14.20 -14.49
N VAL A 63 -4.75 -14.52 -14.28
CA VAL A 63 -3.67 -13.52 -14.18
C VAL A 63 -3.69 -12.54 -15.36
N GLU A 64 -3.83 -13.02 -16.59
CA GLU A 64 -3.81 -12.16 -17.77
C GLU A 64 -5.00 -11.21 -17.85
N GLU A 65 -6.20 -11.69 -17.51
CA GLU A 65 -7.42 -10.89 -17.49
C GLU A 65 -7.30 -9.77 -16.44
N LEU A 66 -6.95 -10.15 -15.22
CA LEU A 66 -6.87 -9.22 -14.08
C LEU A 66 -5.74 -8.19 -14.29
N ALA A 67 -4.58 -8.63 -14.77
CA ALA A 67 -3.46 -7.74 -15.06
C ALA A 67 -3.82 -6.70 -16.12
N LYS A 68 -4.53 -7.11 -17.17
CA LYS A 68 -5.03 -6.20 -18.20
C LYS A 68 -5.94 -5.11 -17.64
N ILE A 69 -6.89 -5.49 -16.79
CA ILE A 69 -7.83 -4.55 -16.15
C ILE A 69 -7.04 -3.51 -15.33
N ALA A 70 -6.12 -3.96 -14.47
CA ALA A 70 -5.30 -3.07 -13.65
C ALA A 70 -4.44 -2.11 -14.50
N SER A 71 -3.78 -2.63 -15.54
CA SER A 71 -2.97 -1.80 -16.43
C SER A 71 -3.81 -0.76 -17.17
N GLN A 72 -5.01 -1.11 -17.61
CA GLN A 72 -5.91 -0.19 -18.30
C GLN A 72 -6.47 0.91 -17.42
N GLU A 73 -6.73 0.62 -16.14
CA GLU A 73 -7.34 1.59 -15.24
C GLU A 73 -6.35 2.57 -14.61
N MET A 74 -5.11 2.10 -14.31
CA MET A 74 -4.19 2.96 -13.56
C MET A 74 -2.80 3.13 -14.19
N GLY A 75 -2.55 2.56 -15.39
CA GLY A 75 -1.32 2.79 -16.14
C GLY A 75 -0.11 1.96 -15.71
N LYS A 76 -0.27 1.00 -14.81
CA LYS A 76 0.81 0.08 -14.40
C LYS A 76 1.26 -0.78 -15.57
N LEU A 77 2.57 -1.01 -15.72
CA LEU A 77 3.11 -1.92 -16.72
C LEU A 77 2.49 -3.30 -16.59
N ILE A 78 2.15 -3.93 -17.71
CA ILE A 78 1.45 -5.23 -17.74
C ILE A 78 2.21 -6.31 -16.93
N GLU A 79 3.55 -6.34 -16.98
CA GLU A 79 4.35 -7.27 -16.19
C GLU A 79 4.26 -7.01 -14.69
N GLN A 80 4.21 -5.74 -14.28
CA GLN A 80 4.04 -5.36 -12.88
C GLN A 80 2.62 -5.70 -12.39
N SER A 81 1.61 -5.56 -13.25
CA SER A 81 0.24 -5.97 -12.94
C SER A 81 0.12 -7.50 -12.78
N ARG A 82 0.82 -8.29 -13.62
CA ARG A 82 0.92 -9.75 -13.44
C ARG A 82 1.55 -10.11 -12.08
N GLY A 83 2.61 -9.40 -11.70
CA GLY A 83 3.26 -9.58 -10.40
C GLY A 83 2.30 -9.29 -9.23
N GLU A 84 1.56 -8.19 -9.31
CA GLU A 84 0.56 -7.84 -8.30
C GLU A 84 -0.53 -8.89 -8.15
N VAL A 85 -1.08 -9.38 -9.25
CA VAL A 85 -2.13 -10.42 -9.25
C VAL A 85 -1.62 -11.72 -8.63
N LYS A 86 -0.40 -12.13 -8.95
CA LYS A 86 0.23 -13.32 -8.33
C LYS A 86 0.45 -13.14 -6.83
N LEU A 87 0.87 -11.94 -6.39
CA LEU A 87 1.00 -11.62 -4.97
C LEU A 87 -0.34 -11.75 -4.23
N CYS A 88 -1.46 -11.36 -4.85
CA CYS A 88 -2.78 -11.55 -4.28
C CYS A 88 -3.09 -13.02 -4.02
N ALA A 89 -2.80 -13.91 -4.97
CA ALA A 89 -2.99 -15.35 -4.78
C ALA A 89 -2.10 -15.90 -3.65
N GLN A 90 -0.85 -15.43 -3.54
CA GLN A 90 0.06 -15.81 -2.46
C GLN A 90 -0.47 -15.37 -1.09
N ILE A 91 -0.96 -14.14 -0.96
CA ILE A 91 -1.55 -13.63 0.30
C ILE A 91 -2.78 -14.45 0.70
N ALA A 92 -3.66 -14.76 -0.24
CA ALA A 92 -4.85 -15.57 0.05
C ALA A 92 -4.46 -16.96 0.57
N ARG A 93 -3.50 -17.65 -0.08
CA ARG A 93 -2.99 -18.95 0.38
C ARG A 93 -2.30 -18.87 1.73
N TYR A 94 -1.47 -17.83 1.93
CA TYR A 94 -0.77 -17.65 3.20
C TYR A 94 -1.74 -17.60 4.39
N TYR A 95 -2.80 -16.81 4.29
CA TYR A 95 -3.80 -16.76 5.35
C TYR A 95 -4.66 -18.03 5.43
N ALA A 96 -4.97 -18.65 4.30
CA ALA A 96 -5.67 -19.94 4.30
C ALA A 96 -4.90 -21.03 5.07
N ASP A 97 -3.58 -21.05 4.92
CA ASP A 97 -2.70 -22.04 5.55
C ASP A 97 -2.37 -21.73 7.02
N ASN A 98 -2.28 -20.46 7.38
CA ASN A 98 -1.69 -20.06 8.67
C ASN A 98 -2.68 -19.42 9.64
N ALA A 99 -3.84 -18.92 9.21
CA ALA A 99 -4.76 -18.17 10.05
C ALA A 99 -5.25 -18.94 11.28
N LYS A 100 -5.43 -20.26 11.17
CA LYS A 100 -5.80 -21.13 12.30
C LYS A 100 -4.76 -21.09 13.42
N GLN A 101 -3.47 -21.07 13.08
CA GLN A 101 -2.38 -20.95 14.02
C GLN A 101 -2.31 -19.56 14.63
N PHE A 102 -2.45 -18.51 13.80
CA PHE A 102 -2.36 -17.13 14.25
C PHE A 102 -3.46 -16.73 15.22
N LEU A 103 -4.65 -17.31 15.08
CA LEU A 103 -5.81 -17.07 15.90
C LEU A 103 -6.00 -18.11 17.01
N ALA A 104 -5.07 -19.07 17.15
CA ALA A 104 -5.13 -20.05 18.22
C ALA A 104 -5.11 -19.38 19.60
N PRO A 105 -5.80 -19.95 20.60
CA PRO A 105 -5.75 -19.43 21.96
C PRO A 105 -4.32 -19.39 22.53
N VAL A 106 -3.99 -18.30 23.21
CA VAL A 106 -2.68 -18.09 23.83
C VAL A 106 -2.77 -18.31 25.35
N PRO A 107 -2.12 -19.36 25.91
CA PRO A 107 -2.18 -19.62 27.34
C PRO A 107 -1.33 -18.62 28.15
N TYR A 108 -1.80 -18.29 29.34
CA TYR A 108 -1.12 -17.43 30.31
C TYR A 108 -0.85 -18.16 31.63
N LYS A 109 0.36 -18.08 32.16
CA LYS A 109 0.70 -18.53 33.51
C LYS A 109 0.22 -17.52 34.55
N THR A 110 -0.62 -17.95 35.48
CA THR A 110 -1.12 -17.10 36.57
C THR A 110 -1.50 -17.96 37.77
N GLU A 111 -1.48 -17.36 38.99
CA GLU A 111 -1.97 -18.00 40.21
C GLU A 111 -3.51 -17.99 40.31
N PHE A 112 -4.19 -17.30 39.41
CA PHE A 112 -5.67 -17.24 39.40
C PHE A 112 -6.35 -18.52 38.90
N GLY A 113 -5.64 -19.44 38.26
CA GLY A 113 -6.16 -20.66 37.68
C GLY A 113 -5.73 -20.86 36.22
N ASP A 114 -6.56 -21.55 35.44
CA ASP A 114 -6.30 -21.72 33.99
C ASP A 114 -6.70 -20.43 33.25
N ALA A 115 -5.78 -19.84 32.51
CA ALA A 115 -6.03 -18.57 31.80
C ALA A 115 -5.50 -18.63 30.37
N TRP A 116 -6.28 -18.06 29.43
CA TRP A 116 -5.88 -17.92 28.02
C TRP A 116 -6.55 -16.73 27.38
N VAL A 117 -5.99 -16.27 26.23
CA VAL A 117 -6.61 -15.26 25.37
C VAL A 117 -7.12 -15.94 24.10
N GLU A 118 -8.38 -15.76 23.81
CA GLU A 118 -9.04 -16.14 22.56
C GLU A 118 -9.09 -14.97 21.58
N HIS A 119 -9.11 -15.27 20.27
CA HIS A 119 -9.20 -14.28 19.21
C HIS A 119 -10.56 -14.40 18.50
N HIS A 120 -11.42 -13.41 18.64
CA HIS A 120 -12.74 -13.37 18.04
C HIS A 120 -12.90 -12.23 17.04
N PRO A 121 -13.71 -12.39 15.95
CA PRO A 121 -14.04 -11.27 15.07
C PRO A 121 -14.73 -10.16 15.86
N ILE A 122 -14.52 -8.89 15.46
CA ILE A 122 -15.14 -7.75 16.15
C ILE A 122 -16.44 -7.28 15.49
N GLY A 123 -16.66 -7.57 14.20
CA GLY A 123 -17.84 -7.15 13.46
C GLY A 123 -17.54 -6.66 12.05
N VAL A 124 -18.47 -5.91 11.51
CA VAL A 124 -18.32 -5.31 10.16
C VAL A 124 -17.19 -4.27 10.15
N ILE A 125 -16.32 -4.35 9.15
CA ILE A 125 -15.21 -3.42 8.95
C ILE A 125 -15.48 -2.57 7.70
N MET A 126 -15.37 -1.25 7.81
CA MET A 126 -15.36 -0.34 6.67
C MET A 126 -13.93 -0.12 6.19
N VAL A 127 -13.65 -0.38 4.90
CA VAL A 127 -12.31 -0.18 4.33
C VAL A 127 -12.34 0.80 3.17
N VAL A 128 -11.27 1.61 3.06
CA VAL A 128 -11.09 2.59 1.99
C VAL A 128 -9.71 2.37 1.38
N GLU A 129 -9.67 2.01 0.08
CA GLU A 129 -8.45 1.56 -0.57
C GLU A 129 -8.08 2.43 -1.78
N PRO A 130 -6.79 2.66 -2.03
CA PRO A 130 -6.28 3.49 -3.11
C PRO A 130 -6.14 2.70 -4.42
N TRP A 131 -5.76 3.41 -5.47
CA TRP A 131 -5.72 2.93 -6.85
C TRP A 131 -4.36 2.32 -7.27
N ASN A 132 -3.28 2.54 -6.51
CA ASN A 132 -1.92 2.26 -7.01
C ASN A 132 -1.55 0.76 -7.10
N PHE A 133 -2.20 -0.07 -6.32
CA PHE A 133 -2.16 -1.55 -6.39
C PHE A 133 -3.59 -2.09 -6.22
N PRO A 134 -4.43 -1.99 -7.27
CA PRO A 134 -5.88 -2.10 -7.10
C PRO A 134 -6.36 -3.46 -6.57
N TYR A 135 -5.70 -4.56 -6.88
CA TYR A 135 -6.06 -5.87 -6.33
C TYR A 135 -5.33 -6.17 -5.01
N TYR A 136 -4.05 -5.81 -4.91
CA TYR A 136 -3.27 -6.07 -3.71
C TYR A 136 -3.83 -5.35 -2.48
N GLN A 137 -4.24 -4.09 -2.62
CA GLN A 137 -4.83 -3.33 -1.52
C GLN A 137 -6.11 -4.00 -1.00
N LEU A 138 -6.98 -4.46 -1.89
CA LEU A 138 -8.20 -5.19 -1.50
C LEU A 138 -7.89 -6.55 -0.87
N MET A 139 -6.94 -7.31 -1.41
CA MET A 139 -6.58 -8.63 -0.91
C MET A 139 -5.93 -8.55 0.47
N ARG A 140 -5.07 -7.56 0.69
CA ARG A 140 -4.36 -7.33 1.94
C ARG A 140 -5.31 -7.14 3.12
N VAL A 141 -6.44 -6.51 2.88
CA VAL A 141 -7.50 -6.30 3.89
C VAL A 141 -8.49 -7.45 3.91
N LEU A 142 -8.89 -7.99 2.74
CA LEU A 142 -9.85 -9.10 2.68
C LEU A 142 -9.36 -10.35 3.40
N ALA A 143 -8.17 -10.84 3.04
CA ALA A 143 -7.72 -12.16 3.43
C ALA A 143 -7.67 -12.36 4.96
N PRO A 144 -7.05 -11.46 5.76
CA PRO A 144 -7.05 -11.58 7.21
C PRO A 144 -8.44 -11.43 7.83
N ASN A 145 -9.27 -10.50 7.32
CA ASN A 145 -10.60 -10.24 7.88
C ASN A 145 -11.58 -11.37 7.56
N LEU A 146 -11.54 -11.94 6.36
CA LEU A 146 -12.33 -13.10 5.99
C LEU A 146 -11.94 -14.32 6.84
N ALA A 147 -10.65 -14.58 7.01
CA ALA A 147 -10.16 -15.65 7.88
C ALA A 147 -10.60 -15.45 9.34
N ALA A 148 -10.53 -14.24 9.86
CA ALA A 148 -10.97 -13.92 11.22
C ALA A 148 -12.49 -14.01 11.41
N GLY A 149 -13.27 -13.82 10.32
CA GLY A 149 -14.74 -13.84 10.36
C GLY A 149 -15.37 -12.44 10.41
N ASN A 150 -14.65 -11.40 10.05
CA ASN A 150 -15.16 -10.03 9.92
C ASN A 150 -15.73 -9.80 8.52
N PRO A 151 -17.01 -9.45 8.36
CA PRO A 151 -17.54 -8.93 7.10
C PRO A 151 -16.93 -7.58 6.75
N VAL A 152 -16.73 -7.33 5.45
CA VAL A 152 -16.06 -6.11 4.98
C VAL A 152 -16.92 -5.35 3.98
N LEU A 153 -17.11 -4.05 4.22
CA LEU A 153 -17.63 -3.09 3.26
C LEU A 153 -16.45 -2.30 2.69
N ALA A 154 -16.26 -2.31 1.38
CA ALA A 154 -15.09 -1.73 0.74
C ALA A 154 -15.47 -0.56 -0.18
N LYS A 155 -14.83 0.58 0.02
CA LYS A 155 -14.81 1.68 -0.95
C LYS A 155 -13.44 1.74 -1.61
N HIS A 156 -13.36 1.32 -2.86
CA HIS A 156 -12.14 1.49 -3.65
C HIS A 156 -12.05 2.89 -4.29
N ALA A 157 -10.85 3.25 -4.77
CA ALA A 157 -10.66 4.50 -5.47
C ALA A 157 -11.52 4.59 -6.74
N SER A 158 -12.03 5.77 -7.03
CA SER A 158 -13.00 6.00 -8.12
C SER A 158 -12.43 5.82 -9.53
N ILE A 159 -11.10 5.75 -9.66
CA ILE A 159 -10.42 5.56 -10.95
C ILE A 159 -10.12 4.09 -11.28
N VAL A 160 -10.41 3.16 -10.36
CA VAL A 160 -10.21 1.71 -10.56
C VAL A 160 -11.48 0.89 -10.25
N PRO A 161 -12.65 1.31 -10.73
CA PRO A 161 -13.93 0.65 -10.42
C PRO A 161 -14.05 -0.74 -11.05
N HIS A 162 -13.43 -1.00 -12.20
CA HIS A 162 -13.45 -2.31 -12.84
C HIS A 162 -12.66 -3.34 -12.01
N CYS A 163 -11.50 -2.97 -11.49
CA CYS A 163 -10.76 -3.81 -10.56
C CYS A 163 -11.60 -4.15 -9.32
N ALA A 164 -12.28 -3.15 -8.74
CA ALA A 164 -13.13 -3.33 -7.55
C ALA A 164 -14.32 -4.27 -7.79
N GLU A 165 -15.02 -4.08 -8.92
CA GLU A 165 -16.15 -4.92 -9.33
C GLU A 165 -15.70 -6.37 -9.61
N THR A 166 -14.60 -6.52 -10.37
CA THR A 166 -14.03 -7.84 -10.72
C THR A 166 -13.56 -8.58 -9.46
N PHE A 167 -12.91 -7.89 -8.52
CA PHE A 167 -12.49 -8.48 -7.26
C PHE A 167 -13.69 -8.99 -6.44
N ALA A 168 -14.76 -8.21 -6.33
CA ALA A 168 -15.98 -8.64 -5.63
C ALA A 168 -16.65 -9.83 -6.31
N HIS A 169 -16.58 -9.94 -7.64
CA HIS A 169 -17.04 -11.14 -8.37
C HIS A 169 -16.21 -12.38 -8.03
N LEU A 170 -14.87 -12.26 -8.00
CA LEU A 170 -13.97 -13.36 -7.65
C LEU A 170 -14.22 -13.89 -6.23
N VAL A 171 -14.41 -12.98 -5.27
CA VAL A 171 -14.71 -13.37 -3.87
C VAL A 171 -16.00 -14.16 -3.77
N ARG A 172 -17.06 -13.76 -4.48
CA ARG A 172 -18.33 -14.52 -4.53
C ARG A 172 -18.17 -15.87 -5.23
N GLU A 173 -17.48 -15.90 -6.37
CA GLU A 173 -17.20 -17.13 -7.12
C GLU A 173 -16.36 -18.13 -6.31
N ALA A 174 -15.49 -17.64 -5.44
CA ALA A 174 -14.76 -18.45 -4.49
C ALA A 174 -15.66 -19.11 -3.43
N GLY A 175 -16.89 -18.66 -3.29
CA GLY A 175 -17.88 -19.23 -2.37
C GLY A 175 -18.03 -18.43 -1.07
N ALA A 176 -17.53 -17.21 -1.00
CA ALA A 176 -17.84 -16.33 0.12
C ALA A 176 -19.34 -16.02 0.15
N PRO A 177 -20.01 -16.10 1.31
CA PRO A 177 -21.44 -15.78 1.44
C PRO A 177 -21.70 -14.29 1.20
N GLU A 178 -22.94 -13.95 0.87
CA GLU A 178 -23.35 -12.55 0.80
C GLU A 178 -23.05 -11.82 2.11
N GLY A 179 -22.53 -10.60 2.00
CA GLY A 179 -22.13 -9.80 3.14
C GLY A 179 -20.68 -10.01 3.60
N ALA A 180 -19.98 -11.09 3.19
CA ALA A 180 -18.58 -11.30 3.56
C ALA A 180 -17.65 -10.22 2.97
N TRP A 181 -17.93 -9.80 1.72
CA TRP A 181 -17.27 -8.71 1.03
C TRP A 181 -18.27 -7.96 0.15
N THR A 182 -18.41 -6.68 0.34
CA THR A 182 -19.27 -5.84 -0.49
C THR A 182 -18.50 -4.63 -1.01
N ASN A 183 -18.33 -4.52 -2.32
CA ASN A 183 -17.79 -3.33 -2.96
C ASN A 183 -18.88 -2.26 -3.08
N LEU A 184 -18.56 -1.02 -2.70
CA LEU A 184 -19.47 0.12 -2.71
C LEU A 184 -18.88 1.29 -3.49
N PHE A 185 -19.58 1.75 -4.51
CA PHE A 185 -19.26 2.98 -5.26
C PHE A 185 -19.95 4.17 -4.58
N ILE A 186 -19.31 4.73 -3.56
CA ILE A 186 -19.89 5.72 -2.64
C ILE A 186 -19.00 6.94 -2.44
N SER A 187 -19.59 8.01 -1.93
CA SER A 187 -18.89 9.25 -1.58
C SER A 187 -18.14 9.15 -0.24
N SER A 188 -17.27 10.12 0.04
CA SER A 188 -16.59 10.24 1.35
C SER A 188 -17.57 10.51 2.50
N ASP A 189 -18.66 11.24 2.26
CA ASP A 189 -19.68 11.49 3.26
C ASP A 189 -20.45 10.21 3.62
N GLN A 190 -20.75 9.37 2.62
CA GLN A 190 -21.35 8.07 2.85
C GLN A 190 -20.41 7.13 3.62
N VAL A 191 -19.09 7.16 3.37
CA VAL A 191 -18.09 6.45 4.18
C VAL A 191 -18.16 6.90 5.64
N ALA A 192 -18.22 8.20 5.90
CA ALA A 192 -18.31 8.73 7.26
C ALA A 192 -19.60 8.24 7.97
N ASN A 193 -20.73 8.20 7.25
CA ASN A 193 -22.00 7.68 7.76
C ASN A 193 -21.92 6.18 8.08
N ILE A 194 -21.29 5.37 7.21
CA ILE A 194 -21.06 3.94 7.45
C ILE A 194 -20.19 3.73 8.68
N ILE A 195 -19.10 4.49 8.84
CA ILE A 195 -18.26 4.40 10.04
C ILE A 195 -19.03 4.77 11.32
N ALA A 196 -20.00 5.68 11.24
CA ALA A 196 -20.84 6.06 12.36
C ALA A 196 -21.87 4.98 12.74
N ASP A 197 -22.26 4.09 11.82
CA ASP A 197 -23.29 3.07 12.03
C ASP A 197 -22.87 2.08 13.14
N PRO A 198 -23.75 1.76 14.13
CA PRO A 198 -23.42 0.88 15.24
C PRO A 198 -23.06 -0.56 14.82
N ARG A 199 -23.47 -1.02 13.65
CA ARG A 199 -23.14 -2.34 13.11
C ARG A 199 -21.68 -2.44 12.66
N VAL A 200 -21.06 -1.33 12.29
CA VAL A 200 -19.65 -1.24 11.88
C VAL A 200 -18.78 -1.10 13.14
N GLN A 201 -17.74 -1.93 13.26
CA GLN A 201 -16.92 -2.03 14.47
C GLN A 201 -15.47 -1.61 14.27
N GLY A 202 -15.04 -1.40 13.02
CA GLY A 202 -13.69 -0.96 12.71
C GLY A 202 -13.62 -0.25 11.36
N ALA A 203 -12.52 0.47 11.14
CA ALA A 203 -12.22 1.14 9.88
C ALA A 203 -10.75 0.97 9.50
N ALA A 204 -10.48 0.61 8.24
CA ALA A 204 -9.12 0.62 7.69
C ALA A 204 -9.04 1.60 6.52
N LEU A 205 -7.92 2.27 6.38
CA LEU A 205 -7.67 3.10 5.21
C LEU A 205 -6.22 2.99 4.76
N THR A 206 -6.05 2.74 3.47
CA THR A 206 -4.78 3.01 2.78
C THR A 206 -4.98 4.22 1.86
N GLY A 207 -4.09 5.21 1.91
CA GLY A 207 -4.23 6.39 1.06
C GLY A 207 -3.47 7.63 1.51
N SER A 208 -4.05 8.81 1.23
CA SER A 208 -3.43 10.08 1.62
C SER A 208 -3.63 10.40 3.10
N GLU A 209 -2.72 11.21 3.68
CA GLU A 209 -2.85 11.70 5.06
C GLU A 209 -4.19 12.40 5.33
N LYS A 210 -4.69 13.18 4.36
CA LYS A 210 -5.97 13.87 4.47
C LYS A 210 -7.13 12.87 4.63
N ALA A 211 -7.14 11.81 3.83
CA ALA A 211 -8.16 10.77 3.90
C ALA A 211 -8.01 9.95 5.20
N GLY A 212 -6.78 9.59 5.56
CA GLY A 212 -6.49 8.86 6.80
C GLY A 212 -6.93 9.61 8.05
N SER A 213 -6.60 10.91 8.13
CA SER A 213 -7.04 11.77 9.23
C SER A 213 -8.57 11.84 9.34
N ALA A 214 -9.29 11.95 8.22
CA ALA A 214 -10.75 12.00 8.21
C ALA A 214 -11.37 10.68 8.69
N VAL A 215 -10.88 9.53 8.21
CA VAL A 215 -11.36 8.20 8.62
C VAL A 215 -11.06 7.92 10.08
N ALA A 216 -9.83 8.18 10.54
CA ALA A 216 -9.45 7.96 11.93
C ALA A 216 -10.22 8.86 12.90
N ALA A 217 -10.42 10.13 12.56
CA ALA A 217 -11.23 11.05 13.37
C ALA A 217 -12.68 10.56 13.50
N GLN A 218 -13.27 10.09 12.40
CA GLN A 218 -14.64 9.56 12.41
C GLN A 218 -14.72 8.25 13.21
N ALA A 219 -13.75 7.35 13.08
CA ALA A 219 -13.68 6.12 13.88
C ALA A 219 -13.53 6.43 15.38
N ALA A 220 -12.62 7.33 15.74
CA ALA A 220 -12.40 7.75 17.11
C ALA A 220 -13.62 8.40 17.75
N LYS A 221 -14.36 9.24 17.00
CA LYS A 221 -15.61 9.86 17.45
C LYS A 221 -16.64 8.81 17.89
N HIS A 222 -16.63 7.63 17.27
CA HIS A 222 -17.55 6.52 17.55
C HIS A 222 -16.90 5.38 18.34
N ILE A 223 -15.70 5.61 18.92
CA ILE A 223 -14.93 4.65 19.74
C ILE A 223 -14.65 3.33 18.99
N LYS A 224 -14.34 3.42 17.71
CA LYS A 224 -14.03 2.28 16.84
C LYS A 224 -12.54 2.20 16.56
N LYS A 225 -12.01 0.97 16.50
CA LYS A 225 -10.62 0.74 16.11
C LYS A 225 -10.39 1.16 14.67
N SER A 226 -9.22 1.73 14.38
CA SER A 226 -8.81 2.01 13.01
C SER A 226 -7.36 1.61 12.77
N THR A 227 -7.04 1.26 11.50
CA THR A 227 -5.67 1.11 10.98
C THR A 227 -5.49 2.05 9.81
N LEU A 228 -4.30 2.64 9.69
CA LEU A 228 -3.96 3.58 8.64
C LEU A 228 -2.64 3.21 8.00
N GLU A 229 -2.65 3.06 6.68
CA GLU A 229 -1.48 2.94 5.83
C GLU A 229 -1.44 4.14 4.88
N LEU A 230 -0.51 5.08 5.13
CA LEU A 230 -0.51 6.36 4.44
C LEU A 230 0.74 6.55 3.58
N GLY A 231 1.01 7.78 3.16
CA GLY A 231 2.18 8.12 2.37
C GLY A 231 3.51 7.78 3.05
N GLY A 232 4.56 7.74 2.26
CA GLY A 232 5.92 7.50 2.72
C GLY A 232 6.91 8.39 1.95
N ASN A 233 7.97 8.81 2.61
CA ASN A 233 9.09 9.49 1.98
C ASN A 233 10.37 8.70 2.24
N ASP A 234 10.33 7.43 1.81
CA ASP A 234 11.30 6.40 2.14
C ASP A 234 12.71 6.76 1.71
N VAL A 235 13.65 6.45 2.59
CA VAL A 235 15.07 6.67 2.34
C VAL A 235 15.73 5.47 1.68
N PHE A 236 16.70 5.76 0.83
CA PHE A 236 17.59 4.80 0.20
C PHE A 236 19.02 5.22 0.51
N VAL A 237 19.58 4.69 1.60
CA VAL A 237 20.92 5.07 2.09
C VAL A 237 21.98 4.21 1.42
N VAL A 238 23.00 4.85 0.84
CA VAL A 238 24.13 4.15 0.21
C VAL A 238 25.42 4.60 0.91
N LEU A 239 26.02 3.67 1.64
CA LEU A 239 27.27 3.91 2.38
C LEU A 239 28.48 3.78 1.48
N ASP A 240 29.63 4.25 1.98
CA ASP A 240 30.88 4.33 1.20
C ASP A 240 31.47 2.98 0.80
N ASP A 241 31.08 1.91 1.49
CA ASP A 241 31.48 0.53 1.23
C ASP A 241 30.44 -0.28 0.42
N ALA A 242 29.33 0.33 -0.01
CA ALA A 242 28.27 -0.36 -0.73
C ALA A 242 28.74 -0.89 -2.09
N ASP A 243 28.14 -2.01 -2.53
CA ASP A 243 28.18 -2.43 -3.92
C ASP A 243 27.41 -1.43 -4.78
N LEU A 244 28.16 -0.52 -5.42
CA LEU A 244 27.58 0.63 -6.12
C LEU A 244 26.75 0.23 -7.33
N GLU A 245 27.20 -0.75 -8.11
CA GLU A 245 26.48 -1.22 -9.29
C GLU A 245 25.11 -1.80 -8.89
N LYS A 246 25.12 -2.65 -7.86
CA LYS A 246 23.90 -3.21 -7.27
C LYS A 246 22.99 -2.13 -6.70
N ALA A 247 23.53 -1.17 -5.96
CA ALA A 247 22.77 -0.08 -5.36
C ALA A 247 22.10 0.80 -6.43
N VAL A 248 22.80 1.15 -7.51
CA VAL A 248 22.23 1.89 -8.63
C VAL A 248 21.11 1.12 -9.30
N LYS A 249 21.31 -0.17 -9.64
CA LYS A 249 20.30 -1.01 -10.28
C LYS A 249 19.04 -1.12 -9.44
N ILE A 250 19.18 -1.43 -8.16
CA ILE A 250 18.04 -1.56 -7.24
C ILE A 250 17.39 -0.20 -6.98
N GLY A 251 18.16 0.88 -6.88
CA GLY A 251 17.65 2.23 -6.68
C GLY A 251 16.78 2.70 -7.84
N VAL A 252 17.18 2.41 -9.09
CA VAL A 252 16.37 2.69 -10.29
C VAL A 252 15.05 1.93 -10.21
N GLN A 253 15.08 0.63 -9.91
CA GLN A 253 13.89 -0.17 -9.72
C GLN A 253 13.01 0.38 -8.58
N ALA A 254 13.58 0.68 -7.42
CA ALA A 254 12.89 1.21 -6.25
C ALA A 254 12.20 2.55 -6.51
N ARG A 255 12.74 3.36 -7.45
CA ARG A 255 12.12 4.65 -7.80
C ARG A 255 11.09 4.54 -8.91
N LEU A 256 11.31 3.69 -9.93
CA LEU A 256 10.53 3.68 -11.15
C LEU A 256 9.42 2.62 -11.21
N THR A 257 9.41 1.63 -10.31
CA THR A 257 8.29 0.67 -10.20
C THR A 257 6.97 1.42 -10.09
N ASN A 258 5.98 1.01 -10.90
CA ASN A 258 4.65 1.63 -10.99
C ASN A 258 4.70 3.15 -11.27
N ALA A 259 5.65 3.58 -12.10
CA ALA A 259 5.95 4.99 -12.37
C ALA A 259 6.22 5.81 -11.09
N GLY A 260 6.79 5.18 -10.05
CA GLY A 260 7.06 5.81 -8.76
C GLY A 260 5.83 5.97 -7.85
N GLN A 261 4.67 5.48 -8.26
CA GLN A 261 3.41 5.58 -7.53
C GLN A 261 3.27 4.48 -6.48
N VAL A 262 4.27 4.38 -5.61
CA VAL A 262 4.38 3.40 -4.53
C VAL A 262 4.68 4.12 -3.22
N CYS A 263 3.94 3.85 -2.17
CA CYS A 263 4.15 4.47 -0.86
C CYS A 263 5.56 4.18 -0.30
N THR A 264 6.07 2.95 -0.52
CA THR A 264 7.42 2.50 -0.15
C THR A 264 8.49 2.73 -1.23
N ALA A 265 8.18 3.45 -2.32
CA ALA A 265 9.20 3.78 -3.30
C ALA A 265 10.33 4.62 -2.67
N ALA A 266 11.57 4.37 -3.07
CA ALA A 266 12.70 5.20 -2.66
C ALA A 266 12.53 6.61 -3.23
N LYS A 267 12.29 7.59 -2.37
CA LYS A 267 12.13 9.00 -2.75
C LYS A 267 13.39 9.80 -2.45
N ARG A 268 14.02 9.56 -1.27
CA ARG A 268 15.19 10.27 -0.78
C ARG A 268 16.42 9.36 -0.81
N PHE A 269 17.30 9.57 -1.77
CA PHE A 269 18.59 8.87 -1.88
C PHE A 269 19.61 9.62 -1.04
N ILE A 270 20.09 8.99 0.03
CA ILE A 270 21.09 9.56 0.96
C ILE A 270 22.43 8.88 0.66
N LEU A 271 23.36 9.65 0.11
CA LEU A 271 24.60 9.12 -0.45
C LEU A 271 25.79 9.58 0.39
N HIS A 272 26.66 8.66 0.80
CA HIS A 272 27.92 9.03 1.43
C HIS A 272 28.80 9.82 0.43
N GLU A 273 29.45 10.92 0.88
CA GLU A 273 30.19 11.84 0.01
C GLU A 273 31.24 11.18 -0.89
N LYS A 274 31.87 10.09 -0.42
CA LYS A 274 32.92 9.38 -1.17
C LYS A 274 32.40 8.69 -2.43
N ILE A 275 31.09 8.39 -2.51
CA ILE A 275 30.50 7.66 -3.63
C ILE A 275 29.42 8.47 -4.36
N ALA A 276 29.05 9.63 -3.84
CA ALA A 276 27.90 10.40 -4.29
C ALA A 276 27.99 10.79 -5.77
N ASP A 277 29.13 11.31 -6.22
CA ASP A 277 29.33 11.74 -7.62
C ASP A 277 29.24 10.54 -8.57
N GLN A 278 29.85 9.41 -8.20
CA GLN A 278 29.84 8.21 -9.01
C GLN A 278 28.42 7.63 -9.07
N PHE A 279 27.71 7.57 -7.94
CA PHE A 279 26.31 7.11 -7.88
C PHE A 279 25.43 8.01 -8.75
N LEU A 280 25.49 9.34 -8.56
CA LEU A 280 24.67 10.29 -9.32
C LEU A 280 24.93 10.16 -10.83
N SER A 281 26.19 10.01 -11.26
CA SER A 281 26.53 9.83 -12.67
C SER A 281 25.90 8.57 -13.25
N GLN A 282 26.09 7.40 -12.59
CA GLN A 282 25.55 6.12 -13.06
C GLN A 282 24.01 6.10 -13.04
N PHE A 283 23.41 6.65 -11.99
CA PHE A 283 21.96 6.71 -11.83
C PHE A 283 21.32 7.63 -12.89
N THR A 284 21.95 8.78 -13.17
CA THR A 284 21.52 9.70 -14.24
C THR A 284 21.58 9.03 -15.61
N GLU A 285 22.65 8.28 -15.89
CA GLU A 285 22.77 7.53 -17.15
C GLU A 285 21.67 6.46 -17.26
N ALA A 286 21.38 5.75 -16.18
CA ALA A 286 20.32 4.76 -16.14
C ALA A 286 18.92 5.40 -16.38
N PHE A 287 18.62 6.53 -15.74
CA PHE A 287 17.37 7.26 -15.93
C PHE A 287 17.16 7.76 -17.36
N ARG A 288 18.23 8.22 -18.02
CA ARG A 288 18.17 8.67 -19.44
C ARG A 288 17.87 7.55 -20.43
N LYS A 289 18.19 6.31 -20.07
CA LYS A 289 17.96 5.12 -20.92
C LYS A 289 16.57 4.54 -20.79
N VAL A 290 15.80 4.95 -19.77
CA VAL A 290 14.46 4.39 -19.49
C VAL A 290 13.52 4.65 -20.64
N LYS A 291 12.95 3.60 -21.18
CA LYS A 291 11.95 3.68 -22.26
C LYS A 291 10.57 3.98 -21.67
N VAL A 292 10.12 5.22 -21.88
CA VAL A 292 8.76 5.65 -21.48
C VAL A 292 7.78 5.33 -22.60
N GLY A 293 6.61 4.75 -22.28
CA GLY A 293 5.64 4.37 -23.30
C GLY A 293 4.37 3.72 -22.77
N ASP A 294 3.62 3.13 -23.69
CA ASP A 294 2.36 2.42 -23.39
C ASP A 294 2.62 1.28 -22.39
N GLN A 295 1.81 1.24 -21.33
CA GLN A 295 1.91 0.23 -20.26
C GLN A 295 1.62 -1.20 -20.75
N MET A 296 1.01 -1.36 -21.91
CA MET A 296 0.71 -2.66 -22.51
C MET A 296 1.84 -3.19 -23.42
N ASP A 297 2.80 -2.34 -23.79
CA ASP A 297 3.98 -2.76 -24.57
C ASP A 297 5.03 -3.38 -23.64
N ALA A 298 5.39 -4.64 -23.88
CA ALA A 298 6.38 -5.38 -23.08
C ALA A 298 7.79 -4.75 -23.09
N SER A 299 8.09 -3.87 -24.04
CA SER A 299 9.38 -3.16 -24.12
C SER A 299 9.38 -1.82 -23.34
N THR A 300 8.24 -1.41 -22.78
CA THR A 300 8.13 -0.20 -21.95
C THR A 300 8.67 -0.47 -20.56
N GLU A 301 9.48 0.46 -20.04
CA GLU A 301 10.09 0.40 -18.70
C GLU A 301 9.42 1.38 -17.72
N LEU A 302 8.77 2.43 -18.24
CA LEU A 302 8.03 3.42 -17.45
C LEU A 302 6.70 3.75 -18.13
N GLY A 303 5.60 3.40 -17.50
CA GLY A 303 4.24 3.72 -17.93
C GLY A 303 3.79 5.12 -17.54
N PRO A 304 2.52 5.49 -17.86
CA PRO A 304 1.94 6.76 -17.47
C PRO A 304 1.65 6.83 -15.97
N LEU A 305 1.47 8.04 -15.45
CA LEU A 305 0.81 8.29 -14.18
C LEU A 305 -0.69 7.97 -14.28
N SER A 306 -1.29 7.62 -13.16
CA SER A 306 -2.65 7.08 -13.10
C SER A 306 -3.76 8.03 -13.58
N SER A 307 -3.51 9.32 -13.57
CA SER A 307 -4.50 10.34 -13.93
C SER A 307 -3.84 11.66 -14.32
N LYS A 308 -4.64 12.52 -14.96
CA LYS A 308 -4.21 13.89 -15.24
C LYS A 308 -3.94 14.68 -13.96
N ASP A 309 -4.74 14.50 -12.92
CA ASP A 309 -4.54 15.17 -11.63
C ASP A 309 -3.21 14.76 -10.98
N ALA A 310 -2.81 13.49 -11.11
CA ALA A 310 -1.51 13.01 -10.65
C ALA A 310 -0.36 13.66 -11.44
N LEU A 311 -0.50 13.77 -12.77
CA LEU A 311 0.46 14.43 -13.64
C LEU A 311 0.61 15.93 -13.31
N ASP A 312 -0.51 16.65 -13.16
CA ASP A 312 -0.52 18.08 -12.87
C ASP A 312 0.07 18.35 -11.47
N THR A 313 -0.23 17.50 -10.48
CA THR A 313 0.32 17.60 -9.14
C THR A 313 1.83 17.41 -9.13
N LEU A 314 2.33 16.36 -9.78
CA LEU A 314 3.76 16.07 -9.84
C LEU A 314 4.51 17.17 -10.59
N THR A 315 3.94 17.66 -11.70
CA THR A 315 4.53 18.77 -12.48
C THR A 315 4.72 20.00 -11.61
N ARG A 316 3.67 20.42 -10.91
CA ARG A 316 3.73 21.55 -9.97
C ARG A 316 4.77 21.34 -8.87
N GLN A 317 4.83 20.15 -8.27
CA GLN A 317 5.81 19.86 -7.21
C GLN A 317 7.26 19.99 -7.71
N VAL A 318 7.57 19.50 -8.91
CA VAL A 318 8.92 19.60 -9.50
C VAL A 318 9.25 21.06 -9.87
N GLU A 319 8.30 21.79 -10.47
CA GLU A 319 8.48 23.21 -10.79
C GLU A 319 8.73 24.06 -9.53
N GLU A 320 7.96 23.83 -8.46
CA GLU A 320 8.15 24.49 -7.17
C GLU A 320 9.48 24.14 -6.52
N ALA A 321 9.91 22.88 -6.59
CA ALA A 321 11.21 22.46 -6.09
C ALA A 321 12.36 23.22 -6.78
N VAL A 322 12.35 23.26 -8.11
CA VAL A 322 13.36 23.95 -8.93
C VAL A 322 13.34 25.47 -8.67
N LYS A 323 12.15 26.07 -8.63
CA LYS A 323 11.98 27.50 -8.32
C LYS A 323 12.56 27.88 -6.95
N ASN A 324 12.52 26.95 -5.99
CA ASN A 324 13.05 27.14 -4.63
C ASN A 324 14.49 26.62 -4.47
N GLY A 325 15.24 26.44 -5.57
CA GLY A 325 16.69 26.22 -5.55
C GLY A 325 17.14 24.77 -5.74
N ALA A 326 16.24 23.81 -5.96
CA ALA A 326 16.65 22.47 -6.35
C ALA A 326 17.31 22.47 -7.73
N THR A 327 18.33 21.63 -7.90
CA THR A 327 19.00 21.44 -9.19
C THR A 327 18.39 20.26 -9.92
N LEU A 328 17.91 20.50 -11.15
CA LEU A 328 17.40 19.47 -12.05
C LEU A 328 18.54 18.88 -12.88
N HIS A 329 18.78 17.57 -12.77
CA HIS A 329 19.82 16.85 -13.53
C HIS A 329 19.30 16.18 -14.79
N VAL A 330 18.07 15.68 -14.76
CA VAL A 330 17.41 15.01 -15.88
C VAL A 330 15.88 15.05 -15.70
N GLY A 331 15.14 15.04 -16.78
CA GLY A 331 13.67 15.01 -16.78
C GLY A 331 13.04 16.34 -16.38
N GLY A 332 12.05 16.27 -15.52
CA GLY A 332 11.42 17.42 -14.87
C GLY A 332 10.13 17.92 -15.51
N LYS A 333 9.64 17.27 -16.56
CA LYS A 333 8.45 17.73 -17.29
C LYS A 333 7.57 16.58 -17.82
N PRO A 334 6.29 16.84 -18.09
CA PRO A 334 5.43 15.94 -18.86
C PRO A 334 5.97 15.73 -20.27
N LEU A 335 5.71 14.54 -20.84
CA LEU A 335 5.95 14.29 -22.25
C LEU A 335 4.83 14.92 -23.11
N GLU A 336 5.18 15.39 -24.29
CA GLU A 336 4.21 15.86 -25.28
C GLU A 336 3.42 14.66 -25.86
N SER A 337 2.33 14.28 -25.18
CA SER A 337 1.48 13.16 -25.57
C SER A 337 0.03 13.38 -25.13
N LYS A 338 -0.87 12.49 -25.57
CA LYS A 338 -2.27 12.49 -25.11
C LYS A 338 -2.45 11.84 -23.72
N GLY A 339 -1.43 11.11 -23.21
CA GLY A 339 -1.45 10.40 -21.95
C GLY A 339 -0.74 11.15 -20.82
N ASN A 340 -0.76 10.55 -19.64
CA ASN A 340 -0.25 11.16 -18.41
C ASN A 340 1.21 10.78 -18.16
N PHE A 341 2.09 10.93 -19.13
CA PHE A 341 3.49 10.55 -19.02
C PHE A 341 4.35 11.67 -18.46
N PHE A 342 5.28 11.30 -17.57
CA PHE A 342 6.25 12.19 -16.96
C PHE A 342 7.66 11.61 -17.10
N GLU A 343 8.65 12.45 -17.37
CA GLU A 343 10.04 12.01 -17.53
C GLU A 343 10.63 11.49 -16.20
N PRO A 344 11.46 10.41 -16.23
CA PRO A 344 12.29 10.06 -15.08
C PRO A 344 13.12 11.26 -14.65
N THR A 345 13.03 11.66 -13.38
CA THR A 345 13.53 12.94 -12.90
C THR A 345 14.46 12.79 -11.71
N ILE A 346 15.56 13.55 -11.69
CA ILE A 346 16.52 13.60 -10.59
C ILE A 346 16.68 15.04 -10.13
N LEU A 347 16.51 15.28 -8.83
CA LEU A 347 16.68 16.54 -8.16
C LEU A 347 17.79 16.44 -7.09
N THR A 348 18.62 17.46 -6.99
CA THR A 348 19.63 17.64 -5.92
C THR A 348 19.53 19.05 -5.33
N ASN A 349 20.37 19.37 -4.35
CA ASN A 349 20.41 20.67 -3.68
C ASN A 349 19.06 21.09 -3.06
N ILE A 350 18.30 20.10 -2.55
CA ILE A 350 17.04 20.34 -1.87
C ILE A 350 17.39 20.68 -0.41
N THR A 351 17.28 21.94 -0.05
CA THR A 351 17.47 22.40 1.33
C THR A 351 16.21 22.21 2.15
N ARG A 352 16.34 22.29 3.47
CA ARG A 352 15.20 22.09 4.39
C ARG A 352 14.09 23.13 4.20
N ASP A 353 14.41 24.31 3.66
CA ASP A 353 13.45 25.38 3.36
C ASP A 353 12.73 25.19 2.02
N ASN A 354 13.19 24.26 1.20
CA ASN A 354 12.52 23.91 -0.05
C ASN A 354 11.27 23.05 0.25
N PRO A 355 10.07 23.38 -0.28
CA PRO A 355 8.87 22.57 -0.07
C PRO A 355 9.05 21.09 -0.36
N ALA A 356 9.82 20.75 -1.39
CA ALA A 356 10.12 19.38 -1.80
C ALA A 356 10.79 18.53 -0.71
N TYR A 357 11.43 19.14 0.29
CA TYR A 357 12.14 18.41 1.35
C TYR A 357 11.19 17.52 2.19
N PHE A 358 9.99 18.01 2.45
CA PHE A 358 8.98 17.31 3.26
C PHE A 358 7.85 16.69 2.44
N GLU A 359 7.77 16.98 1.13
CA GLU A 359 6.72 16.46 0.27
C GLU A 359 7.04 15.05 -0.26
N GLU A 360 6.02 14.23 -0.38
CA GLU A 360 6.07 12.96 -1.09
C GLU A 360 5.88 13.19 -2.59
N PHE A 361 6.91 12.84 -3.41
CA PHE A 361 6.77 12.78 -4.86
C PHE A 361 6.20 11.42 -5.29
N PHE A 362 4.92 11.38 -5.57
CA PHE A 362 4.23 10.15 -5.96
C PHE A 362 4.29 9.94 -7.48
N GLY A 363 5.53 9.87 -7.99
CA GLY A 363 5.87 9.79 -9.39
C GLY A 363 7.36 9.50 -9.59
N PRO A 364 7.88 9.44 -10.84
CA PRO A 364 9.25 9.00 -11.14
C PRO A 364 10.32 10.06 -10.83
N VAL A 365 10.29 10.63 -9.63
CA VAL A 365 11.20 11.71 -9.19
C VAL A 365 12.05 11.25 -8.02
N ALA A 366 13.38 11.23 -8.19
CA ALA A 366 14.37 10.93 -7.16
C ALA A 366 14.95 12.21 -6.59
N GLN A 367 14.99 12.31 -5.26
CA GLN A 367 15.71 13.37 -4.54
C GLN A 367 17.03 12.80 -4.02
N MET A 368 18.15 13.49 -4.25
CA MET A 368 19.46 13.03 -3.81
C MET A 368 20.12 14.01 -2.83
N TYR A 369 20.65 13.46 -1.77
CA TYR A 369 21.30 14.16 -0.66
C TYR A 369 22.67 13.55 -0.42
N VAL A 370 23.66 14.38 -0.04
CA VAL A 370 25.02 13.95 0.26
C VAL A 370 25.29 14.13 1.75
N VAL A 371 25.89 13.13 2.38
CA VAL A 371 26.22 13.10 3.80
C VAL A 371 27.67 12.64 4.00
N LYS A 372 28.28 13.06 5.13
CA LYS A 372 29.69 12.78 5.43
C LYS A 372 29.92 11.47 6.16
N ASP A 373 28.93 11.05 6.94
CA ASP A 373 29.04 9.88 7.82
C ASP A 373 27.66 9.27 8.13
N ASP A 374 27.70 8.15 8.87
CA ASP A 374 26.52 7.39 9.27
C ASP A 374 25.57 8.19 10.17
N ASP A 375 26.11 9.06 11.04
CA ASP A 375 25.29 9.85 11.98
C ASP A 375 24.49 10.93 11.22
N GLU A 376 25.11 11.58 10.25
CA GLU A 376 24.44 12.54 9.38
C GLU A 376 23.39 11.85 8.51
N ALA A 377 23.69 10.62 7.99
CA ALA A 377 22.73 9.83 7.24
C ALA A 377 21.49 9.49 8.06
N VAL A 378 21.67 9.01 9.30
CA VAL A 378 20.55 8.70 10.20
C VAL A 378 19.75 9.96 10.57
N LYS A 379 20.44 11.06 10.86
CA LYS A 379 19.79 12.35 11.15
C LYS A 379 18.90 12.80 10.00
N LEU A 380 19.43 12.76 8.77
CA LEU A 380 18.68 13.13 7.57
C LEU A 380 17.53 12.13 7.30
N ALA A 381 17.77 10.83 7.48
CA ALA A 381 16.74 9.82 7.32
C ALA A 381 15.52 10.09 8.21
N ASN A 382 15.77 10.46 9.48
CA ASN A 382 14.73 10.70 10.48
C ASN A 382 14.10 12.11 10.40
N ASP A 383 14.71 13.06 9.68
CA ASP A 383 14.14 14.40 9.45
C ASP A 383 13.04 14.34 8.38
N SER A 384 11.98 13.65 8.72
CA SER A 384 10.78 13.44 7.89
C SER A 384 9.55 13.31 8.78
N HIS A 385 8.42 13.79 8.27
CA HIS A 385 7.12 13.55 8.90
C HIS A 385 6.66 12.11 8.72
N TYR A 386 7.18 11.41 7.72
CA TYR A 386 6.87 10.02 7.39
C TYR A 386 7.81 9.02 8.08
N GLY A 387 7.37 7.78 8.13
CA GLY A 387 8.14 6.67 8.67
C GLY A 387 7.60 5.32 8.21
N LEU A 388 7.43 5.12 6.88
CA LEU A 388 6.89 3.87 6.35
C LEU A 388 8.00 2.82 6.20
N GLY A 389 8.94 3.04 5.29
CA GLY A 389 10.03 2.13 5.02
C GLY A 389 11.36 2.83 4.79
N GLY A 390 12.36 2.05 4.43
CA GLY A 390 13.69 2.51 4.05
C GLY A 390 14.62 1.36 3.66
N ALA A 391 15.73 1.71 3.03
CA ALA A 391 16.76 0.77 2.62
C ALA A 391 18.15 1.28 3.00
N VAL A 392 19.06 0.35 3.35
CA VAL A 392 20.47 0.64 3.66
C VAL A 392 21.36 -0.29 2.86
N PHE A 393 22.31 0.28 2.11
CA PHE A 393 23.27 -0.46 1.31
C PHE A 393 24.66 -0.34 1.88
N SER A 394 25.26 -1.47 2.24
CA SER A 394 26.62 -1.62 2.78
C SER A 394 27.08 -3.07 2.61
N GLN A 395 28.36 -3.29 2.39
CA GLN A 395 28.97 -4.63 2.45
C GLN A 395 29.22 -5.07 3.90
N ASP A 396 29.37 -4.14 4.85
CA ASP A 396 29.38 -4.45 6.29
C ASP A 396 27.94 -4.57 6.81
N ILE A 397 27.44 -5.80 6.87
CA ILE A 397 26.07 -6.11 7.32
C ILE A 397 25.81 -5.66 8.76
N GLU A 398 26.79 -5.73 9.64
CA GLU A 398 26.62 -5.30 11.03
C GLU A 398 26.54 -3.75 11.14
N ARG A 399 27.28 -3.03 10.31
CA ARG A 399 27.13 -1.57 10.15
C ARG A 399 25.72 -1.23 9.65
N ALA A 400 25.24 -1.91 8.61
CA ALA A 400 23.91 -1.71 8.08
C ALA A 400 22.81 -2.01 9.11
N LYS A 401 22.92 -3.09 9.91
CA LYS A 401 21.99 -3.39 10.99
C LYS A 401 21.98 -2.31 12.08
N ARG A 402 23.17 -1.82 12.49
CA ARG A 402 23.25 -0.69 13.45
C ARG A 402 22.56 0.56 12.92
N MET A 403 22.72 0.86 11.65
CA MET A 403 22.02 1.99 11.02
C MET A 403 20.51 1.74 10.95
N ALA A 404 20.08 0.58 10.49
CA ALA A 404 18.68 0.20 10.39
C ALA A 404 17.93 0.35 11.72
N SER A 405 18.57 -0.04 12.85
CA SER A 405 17.98 0.11 14.18
C SER A 405 17.79 1.55 14.65
N ARG A 406 18.42 2.51 13.98
CA ARG A 406 18.35 3.96 14.29
C ARG A 406 17.40 4.73 13.35
N ILE A 407 16.97 4.11 12.24
CA ILE A 407 16.02 4.71 11.30
C ILE A 407 14.60 4.53 11.84
N GLU A 408 13.87 5.63 12.01
CA GLU A 408 12.54 5.67 12.63
C GLU A 408 11.43 5.40 11.61
N THR A 409 11.41 4.18 11.08
CA THR A 409 10.40 3.69 10.13
C THR A 409 9.81 2.35 10.58
N GLY A 410 8.71 1.94 9.99
CA GLY A 410 8.10 0.65 10.29
C GLY A 410 8.87 -0.53 9.68
N MET A 411 9.61 -0.29 8.59
CA MET A 411 10.35 -1.31 7.84
C MET A 411 11.71 -0.77 7.39
N VAL A 412 12.77 -1.61 7.46
CA VAL A 412 14.07 -1.30 6.86
C VAL A 412 14.64 -2.56 6.21
N TYR A 413 15.05 -2.42 4.95
CA TYR A 413 15.66 -3.48 4.17
C TYR A 413 17.17 -3.23 4.02
N ILE A 414 17.98 -4.27 4.13
CA ILE A 414 19.45 -4.19 3.95
C ILE A 414 19.80 -4.81 2.60
N ASN A 415 20.50 -4.03 1.77
CA ASN A 415 20.94 -4.43 0.41
C ASN A 415 19.81 -4.87 -0.52
N TRP A 416 18.60 -4.37 -0.27
CA TRP A 416 17.41 -4.55 -1.09
C TRP A 416 16.50 -3.32 -0.98
N LEU A 417 15.52 -3.20 -1.87
CA LEU A 417 14.47 -2.19 -1.78
C LEU A 417 13.42 -2.58 -0.74
N THR A 418 12.63 -1.62 -0.25
CA THR A 418 11.46 -1.93 0.58
C THR A 418 10.45 -2.69 -0.27
N ASP A 419 10.13 -3.92 0.13
CA ASP A 419 9.34 -4.88 -0.64
C ASP A 419 8.17 -5.42 0.20
N THR A 420 7.36 -6.29 -0.39
CA THR A 420 6.17 -6.85 0.25
C THR A 420 6.14 -8.36 0.06
N ALA A 421 5.91 -9.09 1.15
CA ALA A 421 5.65 -10.52 1.14
C ALA A 421 4.52 -10.84 2.13
N ALA A 422 3.75 -11.88 1.86
CA ALA A 422 2.59 -12.24 2.69
C ALA A 422 2.96 -12.52 4.16
N GLU A 423 4.14 -13.07 4.40
CA GLU A 423 4.69 -13.44 5.70
C GLU A 423 5.37 -12.30 6.47
N LEU A 424 5.61 -11.15 5.83
CA LEU A 424 6.28 -10.01 6.46
C LEU A 424 5.27 -8.94 6.87
N PRO A 425 5.38 -8.40 8.10
CA PRO A 425 4.49 -7.32 8.53
C PRO A 425 4.76 -6.05 7.72
N PHE A 426 3.69 -5.42 7.28
CA PHE A 426 3.73 -4.16 6.54
C PHE A 426 3.10 -3.04 7.37
N GLY A 427 3.73 -1.86 7.40
CA GLY A 427 3.16 -0.68 8.02
C GLY A 427 4.21 0.29 8.57
N GLY A 428 3.75 1.51 8.82
CA GLY A 428 4.57 2.64 9.19
C GLY A 428 4.40 3.13 10.63
N VAL A 429 5.11 4.23 10.89
CA VAL A 429 5.01 5.05 12.09
C VAL A 429 4.91 6.53 11.69
N LYS A 430 4.84 7.46 12.64
CA LYS A 430 4.69 8.90 12.39
C LYS A 430 3.45 9.15 11.52
N ARG A 431 3.56 10.03 10.51
CA ARG A 431 2.43 10.35 9.61
C ARG A 431 2.21 9.32 8.50
N SER A 432 3.01 8.24 8.45
CA SER A 432 2.73 7.08 7.59
C SER A 432 1.65 6.16 8.16
N GLY A 433 1.16 6.40 9.35
CA GLY A 433 0.02 5.72 9.92
C GLY A 433 0.34 4.84 11.12
N PHE A 434 -0.57 3.94 11.43
CA PHE A 434 -0.49 3.02 12.57
C PHE A 434 -1.29 1.74 12.30
N GLY A 435 -0.98 0.70 13.06
CA GLY A 435 -1.39 -0.68 12.80
C GLY A 435 -0.37 -1.41 11.93
N ARG A 436 -0.64 -2.68 11.66
CA ARG A 436 0.17 -3.49 10.74
C ARG A 436 -0.76 -4.28 9.84
N GLU A 437 -0.32 -4.53 8.64
CA GLU A 437 -0.98 -5.41 7.69
C GLU A 437 -0.07 -6.57 7.33
N LEU A 438 -0.62 -7.62 6.72
CA LEU A 438 0.06 -8.87 6.41
C LEU A 438 0.59 -9.62 7.66
N SER A 439 1.26 -10.74 7.47
CA SER A 439 1.80 -11.62 8.51
C SER A 439 0.78 -12.04 9.57
N ASP A 440 1.27 -12.51 10.72
CA ASP A 440 0.47 -12.79 11.91
C ASP A 440 0.03 -11.54 12.66
N LEU A 441 0.64 -10.38 12.38
CA LEU A 441 0.26 -9.11 12.98
C LEU A 441 -1.02 -8.54 12.36
N GLY A 442 -1.12 -8.55 11.02
CA GLY A 442 -2.26 -7.98 10.30
C GLY A 442 -3.59 -8.65 10.65
N ILE A 443 -3.62 -9.97 10.79
CA ILE A 443 -4.86 -10.70 11.15
C ILE A 443 -5.35 -10.36 12.56
N LYS A 444 -4.48 -9.88 13.44
CA LYS A 444 -4.82 -9.52 14.83
C LYS A 444 -5.31 -8.07 14.98
N GLU A 445 -5.29 -7.27 13.90
CA GLU A 445 -5.73 -5.88 13.98
C GLU A 445 -7.22 -5.73 14.28
N PHE A 446 -8.06 -6.54 13.66
CA PHE A 446 -9.51 -6.47 13.85
C PHE A 446 -10.07 -7.69 14.56
N VAL A 447 -9.42 -8.11 15.65
CA VAL A 447 -9.91 -9.17 16.53
C VAL A 447 -10.05 -8.68 17.98
N ASN A 448 -11.03 -9.22 18.66
CA ASN A 448 -11.17 -9.09 20.09
C ASN A 448 -10.26 -10.14 20.77
N GLN A 449 -9.24 -9.70 21.47
CA GLN A 449 -8.36 -10.52 22.29
C GLN A 449 -9.00 -10.71 23.67
N LYS A 450 -9.87 -11.73 23.76
CA LYS A 450 -10.71 -11.98 24.93
C LYS A 450 -9.98 -12.85 25.96
N LEU A 451 -9.70 -12.30 27.13
CA LEU A 451 -9.18 -13.08 28.26
C LEU A 451 -10.27 -13.95 28.87
N VAL A 452 -9.98 -15.23 29.02
CA VAL A 452 -10.80 -16.20 29.76
C VAL A 452 -9.98 -16.74 30.94
N VAL A 453 -10.56 -16.75 32.12
CA VAL A 453 -9.93 -17.28 33.35
C VAL A 453 -10.90 -18.25 34.03
N VAL A 454 -10.43 -19.48 34.29
CA VAL A 454 -11.14 -20.47 35.08
C VAL A 454 -10.48 -20.56 36.44
N ARG A 455 -11.13 -20.02 37.46
CA ARG A 455 -10.69 -20.11 38.83
C ARG A 455 -11.21 -21.41 39.45
N ARG A 456 -10.31 -22.23 39.95
CA ARG A 456 -10.66 -23.47 40.68
C ARG A 456 -10.81 -23.23 42.15
#